data_85985fcd9f259c98214208d399a26683
#
_entry.id   85985fcd9f259c98214208d399a26683
#
_cell.length_a   1.000
_cell.length_b   1.000
_cell.length_c   1.000
_cell.angle_alpha   90.00
_cell.angle_beta   90.00
_cell.angle_gamma   90.00
#
_symmetry.space_group_name_H-M   'P 1'
#
loop_
_entity.id
_entity.type
_entity.pdbx_description
1 polymer ?
#
loop_
_entity_poly.entity_id
_entity_poly.type
_entity_poly.pdbx_seq_one_letter_code
_entity_poly.pdbx_strand_id
1 'polypeptide(L)'
;GLGDVYKRQLSIMWLDGVILLPLLLLGVEKLLDKQRNLWFILPLTAIFYFNYYISYMAGIFCALYLLFRLLTTYSHSRHDLWRILKNFALSTLISLGLAAPLLIPTFSDMFIGKLSDPLTSVVYDPRLINQPLSDILGQLRNGTVNYLGVTGLPNIYCGYLAILLSILFLFCKRISLRERIGAFLLTSFLLLSFYLWPLNIFWHGFITPNSFNYRYSFLFSFCLLYMSCRFLCVLSYQLPCFLEKTHRFPALELVVGLLLLITSADLGINGRAIFRNIDYATPYMRMDEYVSYLNDNKPLIDDIKASDSGMYRICQNYQLTSNDPMLLGFKGMFHYSSTYTQSVNALTSKLGIGQAWLWNTGYGTTPVTDSLWGVKYLLSDTAEPSGYYSLKTTDNSVSVYENPSAMEFIYSAPLASADISFTSDPFENQSRYLNSLCGSSTLFYQKYDIELANPAGSLPADLEYDPVSSWSYSFIAENTDPVYMYMPLTPFVSADIYVNDALAGSFEYGKSIYNLCLGCFHAGEAVTVTVCLSLSDSAR
;
A
#
# COMPACT_ATOMS: atom_id res chain seq x y z
N GLY A 1 -0.62 -12.50 -8.45
CA GLY A 1 0.22 -11.99 -8.21
C GLY A 1 1.05 -11.04 -7.35
N LEU A 2 1.78 -10.14 -7.97
CA LEU A 2 2.71 -9.21 -7.31
C LEU A 2 2.01 -8.22 -6.33
N GLY A 3 0.75 -7.89 -6.57
CA GLY A 3 -0.05 -7.07 -5.65
C GLY A 3 -0.26 -7.69 -4.27
N ASP A 4 -0.06 -8.97 -4.12
CA ASP A 4 -0.40 -9.70 -2.91
C ASP A 4 0.74 -9.76 -1.88
N VAL A 5 1.98 -9.86 -2.32
CA VAL A 5 3.17 -9.78 -1.43
C VAL A 5 3.22 -8.40 -0.75
N TYR A 6 2.88 -7.36 -1.49
CA TYR A 6 2.77 -5.99 -1.03
C TYR A 6 1.75 -5.80 0.09
N LYS A 7 0.57 -6.41 -0.03
CA LYS A 7 -0.50 -6.26 0.96
C LYS A 7 -0.15 -6.85 2.34
N ARG A 8 0.75 -7.83 2.42
CA ARG A 8 1.13 -8.52 3.66
C ARG A 8 2.11 -7.75 4.52
N GLN A 9 3.08 -7.08 3.91
CA GLN A 9 4.05 -6.25 4.65
C GLN A 9 3.40 -5.08 5.37
N LEU A 10 2.29 -4.56 4.83
CA LEU A 10 1.60 -3.38 5.36
C LEU A 10 0.91 -3.61 6.72
N SER A 11 0.42 -4.82 7.00
CA SER A 11 -0.26 -5.10 8.27
C SER A 11 0.70 -5.10 9.46
N ILE A 12 1.96 -5.48 9.27
CA ILE A 12 2.99 -5.49 10.32
C ILE A 12 3.35 -4.07 10.75
N MET A 13 3.37 -3.12 9.82
CA MET A 13 3.73 -1.72 10.10
C MET A 13 2.74 -0.98 11.02
N TRP A 14 1.57 -1.56 11.29
CA TRP A 14 0.56 -0.94 12.17
C TRP A 14 0.58 -1.50 13.59
N LEU A 15 1.32 -2.60 13.83
CA LEU A 15 1.45 -3.21 15.16
C LEU A 15 2.08 -2.24 16.16
N ASP A 16 2.94 -1.35 15.71
CA ASP A 16 3.54 -0.31 16.56
C ASP A 16 2.48 0.54 17.26
N GLY A 17 1.40 0.88 16.53
CA GLY A 17 0.26 1.61 17.09
C GLY A 17 -0.48 0.82 18.17
N VAL A 18 -0.66 -0.48 17.96
CA VAL A 18 -1.32 -1.37 18.94
C VAL A 18 -0.45 -1.54 20.19
N ILE A 19 0.87 -1.71 20.02
CA ILE A 19 1.83 -1.87 21.13
C ILE A 19 1.97 -0.60 21.95
N LEU A 20 2.02 0.57 21.30
CA LEU A 20 2.24 1.85 21.97
C LEU A 20 0.96 2.47 22.54
N LEU A 21 -0.23 2.07 22.08
CA LEU A 21 -1.50 2.62 22.56
C LEU A 21 -1.67 2.51 24.09
N PRO A 22 -1.42 1.37 24.76
CA PRO A 22 -1.52 1.28 26.22
C PRO A 22 -0.58 2.25 26.94
N LEU A 23 0.64 2.46 26.42
CA LEU A 23 1.60 3.41 26.98
C LEU A 23 1.14 4.86 26.79
N LEU A 24 0.55 5.19 25.65
CA LEU A 24 -0.06 6.50 25.38
C LEU A 24 -1.18 6.80 26.38
N LEU A 25 -2.08 5.84 26.58
CA LEU A 25 -3.21 6.02 27.50
C LEU A 25 -2.77 6.06 28.96
N LEU A 26 -1.74 5.29 29.32
CA LEU A 26 -1.08 5.44 30.63
C LEU A 26 -0.52 6.86 30.78
N GLY A 27 0.06 7.43 29.71
CA GLY A 27 0.50 8.81 29.66
C GLY A 27 -0.64 9.80 29.93
N VAL A 28 -1.82 9.59 29.35
CA VAL A 28 -3.03 10.38 29.61
C VAL A 28 -3.45 10.29 31.09
N GLU A 29 -3.46 9.07 31.68
CA GLU A 29 -3.76 8.90 33.12
C GLU A 29 -2.75 9.64 33.99
N LYS A 30 -1.45 9.60 33.66
CA LYS A 30 -0.42 10.35 34.38
C LYS A 30 -0.59 11.87 34.30
N LEU A 31 -1.08 12.38 33.17
CA LEU A 31 -1.45 13.79 33.03
C LEU A 31 -2.65 14.16 33.93
N LEU A 32 -3.65 13.29 34.02
CA LEU A 32 -4.79 13.44 34.90
C LEU A 32 -4.37 13.45 36.38
N ASP A 33 -3.45 12.57 36.76
CA ASP A 33 -2.88 12.44 38.11
C ASP A 33 -1.84 13.52 38.45
N LYS A 34 -1.67 14.55 37.61
CA LYS A 34 -0.72 15.65 37.81
C LYS A 34 0.74 15.23 37.89
N GLN A 35 1.08 14.10 37.24
CA GLN A 35 2.45 13.57 37.18
C GLN A 35 3.21 14.18 35.98
N ARG A 36 4.45 13.67 35.76
CA ARG A 36 5.33 14.17 34.70
C ARG A 36 4.75 13.95 33.31
N ASN A 37 4.70 14.99 32.49
CA ASN A 37 4.20 14.96 31.12
C ASN A 37 5.01 14.04 30.18
N LEU A 38 6.24 13.69 30.55
CA LEU A 38 7.12 12.81 29.78
C LEU A 38 6.50 11.44 29.47
N TRP A 39 5.65 10.94 30.37
CA TRP A 39 4.93 9.67 30.17
C TRP A 39 3.96 9.70 28.98
N PHE A 40 3.53 10.88 28.56
CA PHE A 40 2.72 11.06 27.36
C PHE A 40 3.55 11.50 26.15
N ILE A 41 4.53 12.41 26.37
CA ILE A 41 5.37 12.98 25.31
C ILE A 41 6.17 11.87 24.61
N LEU A 42 6.88 11.02 25.37
CA LEU A 42 7.77 10.03 24.79
C LEU A 42 7.05 8.98 23.93
N PRO A 43 5.96 8.32 24.39
CA PRO A 43 5.22 7.38 23.56
C PRO A 43 4.57 8.05 22.34
N LEU A 44 4.06 9.28 22.49
CA LEU A 44 3.46 9.99 21.36
C LEU A 44 4.50 10.40 20.31
N THR A 45 5.70 10.81 20.73
CA THR A 45 6.81 11.07 19.83
C THR A 45 7.25 9.78 19.12
N ALA A 46 7.38 8.69 19.87
CA ALA A 46 7.79 7.40 19.32
C ALA A 46 6.82 6.90 18.23
N ILE A 47 5.51 6.97 18.47
CA ILE A 47 4.52 6.51 17.48
C ILE A 47 4.54 7.38 16.22
N PHE A 48 4.84 8.71 16.32
CA PHE A 48 5.03 9.56 15.15
C PHE A 48 6.23 9.11 14.29
N TYR A 49 7.32 8.68 14.92
CA TYR A 49 8.49 8.17 14.20
C TYR A 49 8.24 6.80 13.57
N PHE A 50 7.52 5.90 14.25
CA PHE A 50 7.24 4.56 13.73
C PHE A 50 6.17 4.59 12.63
N ASN A 51 5.07 5.33 12.87
CA ASN A 51 3.97 5.40 11.90
C ASN A 51 3.14 6.67 12.10
N TYR A 52 3.44 7.71 11.33
CA TYR A 52 2.74 8.99 11.40
C TYR A 52 1.23 8.88 11.14
N TYR A 53 0.80 7.94 10.30
CA TYR A 53 -0.60 7.77 9.94
C TYR A 53 -1.42 7.14 11.09
N ILE A 54 -0.90 6.11 11.72
CA ILE A 54 -1.53 5.50 12.91
C ILE A 54 -1.46 6.44 14.11
N SER A 55 -0.41 7.27 14.21
CA SER A 55 -0.28 8.25 15.28
C SER A 55 -1.40 9.30 15.24
N TYR A 56 -1.87 9.68 14.07
CA TYR A 56 -3.04 10.55 13.91
C TYR A 56 -4.29 9.93 14.55
N MET A 57 -4.58 8.67 14.25
CA MET A 57 -5.72 7.94 14.81
C MET A 57 -5.59 7.76 16.34
N ALA A 58 -4.41 7.36 16.80
CA ALA A 58 -4.12 7.20 18.23
C ALA A 58 -4.19 8.54 18.98
N GLY A 59 -3.73 9.64 18.38
CA GLY A 59 -3.82 10.98 18.93
C GLY A 59 -5.27 11.46 19.11
N ILE A 60 -6.12 11.27 18.10
CA ILE A 60 -7.57 11.54 18.20
C ILE A 60 -8.17 10.71 19.34
N PHE A 61 -7.84 9.40 19.37
CA PHE A 61 -8.37 8.53 20.42
C PHE A 61 -7.91 8.95 21.82
N CYS A 62 -6.67 9.40 21.98
CA CYS A 62 -6.20 9.96 23.25
C CYS A 62 -7.01 11.19 23.70
N ALA A 63 -7.39 12.06 22.77
CA ALA A 63 -8.26 13.21 23.09
C ALA A 63 -9.67 12.76 23.50
N LEU A 64 -10.26 11.79 22.79
CA LEU A 64 -11.56 11.19 23.14
C LEU A 64 -11.49 10.45 24.48
N TYR A 65 -10.42 9.73 24.74
CA TYR A 65 -10.19 9.04 26.01
C TYR A 65 -10.01 10.03 27.16
N LEU A 66 -9.25 11.11 26.96
CA LEU A 66 -9.13 12.19 27.95
C LEU A 66 -10.50 12.78 28.27
N LEU A 67 -11.31 13.10 27.26
CA LEU A 67 -12.67 13.61 27.44
C LEU A 67 -13.54 12.62 28.23
N PHE A 68 -13.51 11.35 27.86
CA PHE A 68 -14.20 10.28 28.59
C PHE A 68 -13.81 10.26 30.06
N ARG A 69 -12.51 10.29 30.37
CA ARG A 69 -12.00 10.27 31.76
C ARG A 69 -12.41 11.52 32.54
N LEU A 70 -12.33 12.70 31.93
CA LEU A 70 -12.75 13.96 32.55
C LEU A 70 -14.23 13.97 32.92
N LEU A 71 -15.08 13.43 32.03
CA LEU A 71 -16.53 13.41 32.25
C LEU A 71 -16.99 12.34 33.25
N THR A 72 -16.23 11.25 33.38
CA THR A 72 -16.71 10.05 34.09
C THR A 72 -16.09 9.83 35.46
N THR A 73 -14.84 10.24 35.65
CA THR A 73 -14.08 9.80 36.83
C THR A 73 -13.71 10.94 37.77
N TYR A 74 -13.51 12.15 37.25
CA TYR A 74 -12.93 13.24 38.02
C TYR A 74 -13.94 14.37 38.29
N SER A 75 -13.98 14.80 39.54
CA SER A 75 -14.59 16.09 39.89
C SER A 75 -13.48 17.16 39.89
N HIS A 76 -13.44 17.98 38.86
CA HIS A 76 -12.40 18.99 38.71
C HIS A 76 -12.91 20.38 39.02
N SER A 77 -12.04 21.19 39.66
CA SER A 77 -12.20 22.64 39.64
C SER A 77 -11.96 23.14 38.19
N ARG A 78 -12.53 24.31 37.84
CA ARG A 78 -12.28 24.95 36.55
C ARG A 78 -10.78 25.16 36.27
N HIS A 79 -10.02 25.45 37.31
CA HIS A 79 -8.59 25.66 37.26
C HIS A 79 -7.85 24.34 36.94
N ASP A 80 -8.23 23.23 37.57
CA ASP A 80 -7.64 21.92 37.30
C ASP A 80 -7.94 21.45 35.87
N LEU A 81 -9.16 21.61 35.39
CA LEU A 81 -9.55 21.29 34.03
C LEU A 81 -8.70 22.06 33.00
N TRP A 82 -8.59 23.39 33.18
CA TRP A 82 -7.78 24.21 32.28
C TRP A 82 -6.31 23.78 32.27
N ARG A 83 -5.75 23.45 33.42
CA ARG A 83 -4.37 22.98 33.54
C ARG A 83 -4.17 21.63 32.80
N ILE A 84 -5.08 20.67 32.98
CA ILE A 84 -5.00 19.36 32.30
C ILE A 84 -5.06 19.53 30.78
N LEU A 85 -6.02 20.32 30.30
CA LEU A 85 -6.15 20.60 28.86
C LEU A 85 -4.91 21.32 28.30
N LYS A 86 -4.40 22.33 29.03
CA LYS A 86 -3.15 23.01 28.65
C LYS A 86 -1.96 22.04 28.58
N ASN A 87 -1.79 21.19 29.61
CA ASN A 87 -0.69 20.24 29.66
C ASN A 87 -0.81 19.20 28.54
N PHE A 88 -2.02 18.70 28.24
CA PHE A 88 -2.25 17.79 27.12
C PHE A 88 -1.90 18.45 25.78
N ALA A 89 -2.40 19.67 25.54
CA ALA A 89 -2.10 20.41 24.31
C ALA A 89 -0.59 20.71 24.18
N LEU A 90 0.04 21.19 25.25
CA LEU A 90 1.48 21.49 25.25
C LEU A 90 2.31 20.23 25.03
N SER A 91 1.97 19.12 25.67
CA SER A 91 2.68 17.84 25.50
C SER A 91 2.52 17.32 24.08
N THR A 92 1.35 17.46 23.47
CA THR A 92 1.12 17.12 22.06
C THR A 92 1.96 17.99 21.13
N LEU A 93 2.01 19.31 21.37
CA LEU A 93 2.85 20.22 20.57
C LEU A 93 4.35 19.91 20.71
N ILE A 94 4.81 19.59 21.92
CA ILE A 94 6.20 19.16 22.13
C ILE A 94 6.48 17.86 21.36
N SER A 95 5.58 16.87 21.40
CA SER A 95 5.75 15.62 20.66
C SER A 95 5.79 15.84 19.14
N LEU A 96 4.94 16.73 18.61
CA LEU A 96 4.97 17.13 17.20
C LEU A 96 6.27 17.85 16.85
N GLY A 97 6.75 18.76 17.72
CA GLY A 97 8.03 19.45 17.55
C GLY A 97 9.23 18.49 17.54
N LEU A 98 9.24 17.50 18.43
CA LEU A 98 10.28 16.47 18.45
C LEU A 98 10.22 15.55 17.22
N ALA A 99 9.05 15.30 16.67
CA ALA A 99 8.84 14.51 15.46
C ALA A 99 8.95 15.33 14.16
N ALA A 100 9.09 16.66 14.23
CA ALA A 100 9.14 17.56 13.08
C ALA A 100 10.21 17.18 12.02
N PRO A 101 11.41 16.68 12.38
CA PRO A 101 12.39 16.25 11.38
C PRO A 101 11.89 15.16 10.44
N LEU A 102 10.95 14.32 10.89
CA LEU A 102 10.29 13.32 10.06
C LEU A 102 9.00 13.86 9.43
N LEU A 103 8.19 14.55 10.22
CA LEU A 103 6.84 14.97 9.79
C LEU A 103 6.89 16.03 8.70
N ILE A 104 7.80 17.02 8.79
CA ILE A 104 7.86 18.11 7.79
C ILE A 104 8.19 17.58 6.40
N PRO A 105 9.25 16.78 6.16
CA PRO A 105 9.50 16.19 4.85
C PRO A 105 8.35 15.31 4.36
N THR A 106 7.77 14.48 5.24
CA THR A 106 6.66 13.58 4.88
C THR A 106 5.43 14.36 4.42
N PHE A 107 5.05 15.41 5.14
CA PHE A 107 3.92 16.26 4.74
C PHE A 107 4.23 17.05 3.46
N SER A 108 5.46 17.57 3.31
CA SER A 108 5.87 18.25 2.08
C SER A 108 5.73 17.32 0.88
N ASP A 109 6.22 16.10 0.97
CA ASP A 109 6.10 15.08 -0.08
C ASP A 109 4.63 14.73 -0.37
N MET A 110 3.80 14.61 0.65
CA MET A 110 2.36 14.37 0.46
C MET A 110 1.68 15.50 -0.32
N PHE A 111 1.99 16.75 0.00
CA PHE A 111 1.38 17.91 -0.68
C PHE A 111 1.86 18.06 -2.11
N ILE A 112 3.13 17.82 -2.39
CA ILE A 112 3.71 17.91 -3.74
C ILE A 112 3.32 16.70 -4.59
N GLY A 113 3.19 15.52 -3.97
CA GLY A 113 2.91 14.25 -4.63
C GLY A 113 1.43 13.86 -4.57
N LYS A 114 1.10 13.01 -3.63
CA LYS A 114 -0.16 12.28 -3.56
C LYS A 114 -1.42 13.14 -3.45
N LEU A 115 -1.37 14.28 -2.75
CA LEU A 115 -2.52 15.16 -2.57
C LEU A 115 -2.74 16.11 -3.77
N SER A 116 -1.73 16.30 -4.62
CA SER A 116 -1.85 17.09 -5.84
C SER A 116 -2.46 16.32 -7.01
N ASP A 117 -2.58 14.99 -6.90
CA ASP A 117 -3.19 14.16 -7.94
C ASP A 117 -4.73 14.27 -7.86
N PRO A 118 -5.40 14.71 -8.95
CA PRO A 118 -6.86 14.76 -9.03
C PRO A 118 -7.54 13.41 -8.78
N LEU A 119 -6.87 12.28 -9.05
CA LEU A 119 -7.39 10.93 -8.81
C LEU A 119 -7.34 10.51 -7.33
N THR A 120 -6.47 11.13 -6.53
CA THR A 120 -6.38 10.91 -5.08
C THR A 120 -7.04 12.01 -4.27
N SER A 121 -7.42 13.12 -4.92
CA SER A 121 -8.21 14.19 -4.30
C SER A 121 -9.56 13.64 -3.85
N VAL A 122 -10.06 14.19 -2.77
CA VAL A 122 -11.33 13.84 -2.11
C VAL A 122 -12.39 13.46 -3.14
N VAL A 123 -12.49 12.17 -3.45
CA VAL A 123 -13.65 11.67 -4.19
C VAL A 123 -14.81 11.87 -3.24
N TYR A 124 -15.65 12.87 -3.53
CA TYR A 124 -16.92 13.03 -2.84
C TYR A 124 -17.77 11.80 -3.14
N ASP A 125 -17.68 10.82 -2.24
CA ASP A 125 -18.54 9.66 -2.28
C ASP A 125 -19.81 10.02 -1.52
N PRO A 126 -20.96 10.12 -2.21
CA PRO A 126 -22.23 10.51 -1.58
C PRO A 126 -22.78 9.42 -0.66
N ARG A 127 -22.11 8.27 -0.54
CA ARG A 127 -22.56 7.19 0.34
C ARG A 127 -22.54 7.65 1.79
N LEU A 128 -23.68 7.55 2.45
CA LEU A 128 -23.78 7.79 3.89
C LEU A 128 -23.37 6.53 4.67
N ILE A 129 -23.77 5.36 4.17
CA ILE A 129 -23.52 4.06 4.82
C ILE A 129 -22.32 3.42 4.13
N ASN A 130 -21.35 3.00 4.93
CA ASN A 130 -20.14 2.35 4.45
C ASN A 130 -20.34 0.83 4.30
N GLN A 131 -20.83 0.17 5.36
CA GLN A 131 -21.11 -1.27 5.39
C GLN A 131 -22.34 -1.56 6.23
N PRO A 132 -23.10 -2.63 5.94
CA PRO A 132 -24.22 -3.06 6.76
C PRO A 132 -23.78 -3.33 8.21
N LEU A 133 -24.60 -2.89 9.17
CA LEU A 133 -24.31 -3.09 10.59
C LEU A 133 -24.23 -4.57 10.97
N SER A 134 -25.03 -5.43 10.33
CA SER A 134 -25.00 -6.89 10.48
C SER A 134 -23.61 -7.46 10.20
N ASP A 135 -22.96 -6.99 9.14
CA ASP A 135 -21.66 -7.47 8.69
C ASP A 135 -20.55 -7.00 9.61
N ILE A 136 -20.63 -5.75 10.07
CA ILE A 136 -19.72 -5.20 11.09
C ILE A 136 -19.81 -6.00 12.39
N LEU A 137 -21.02 -6.25 12.90
CA LEU A 137 -21.24 -7.04 14.10
C LEU A 137 -20.85 -8.51 13.91
N GLY A 138 -20.99 -9.03 12.69
CA GLY A 138 -20.51 -10.35 12.30
C GLY A 138 -19.02 -10.55 12.56
N GLN A 139 -18.23 -9.46 12.55
CA GLN A 139 -16.79 -9.47 12.82
C GLN A 139 -16.41 -9.70 14.30
N LEU A 140 -17.38 -9.74 15.20
CA LEU A 140 -17.18 -10.17 16.59
C LEU A 140 -17.14 -11.70 16.74
N ARG A 141 -17.16 -12.46 15.65
CA ARG A 141 -17.05 -13.92 15.67
C ARG A 141 -15.61 -14.37 15.52
N ASN A 142 -15.30 -15.50 16.15
CA ASN A 142 -14.05 -16.20 15.95
C ASN A 142 -13.90 -16.66 14.49
N GLY A 143 -12.70 -16.57 13.94
CA GLY A 143 -12.39 -17.04 12.58
C GLY A 143 -12.85 -16.12 11.45
N THR A 144 -13.42 -14.95 11.75
CA THR A 144 -13.71 -13.95 10.72
C THR A 144 -12.40 -13.35 10.22
N VAL A 145 -12.15 -13.51 8.94
CA VAL A 145 -10.97 -12.93 8.28
C VAL A 145 -11.43 -12.04 7.17
N ASN A 146 -11.14 -10.76 7.30
CA ASN A 146 -11.34 -9.82 6.22
C ASN A 146 -10.07 -9.65 5.46
N TYR A 147 -10.11 -10.10 4.22
CA TYR A 147 -9.03 -9.86 3.30
C TYR A 147 -8.88 -8.36 3.08
N LEU A 148 -7.65 -7.99 2.95
CA LEU A 148 -7.12 -6.66 2.74
C LEU A 148 -7.55 -6.08 1.39
N GLY A 149 -8.86 -6.10 1.12
CA GLY A 149 -9.44 -5.51 -0.08
C GLY A 149 -9.91 -4.07 0.16
N VAL A 150 -10.24 -3.38 -0.91
CA VAL A 150 -10.84 -2.03 -0.88
C VAL A 150 -12.14 -2.02 -0.07
N THR A 151 -12.82 -3.17 0.02
CA THR A 151 -14.13 -3.38 0.65
C THR A 151 -14.08 -4.16 1.96
N GLY A 152 -12.89 -4.34 2.57
CA GLY A 152 -12.73 -5.12 3.81
C GLY A 152 -13.62 -4.62 4.95
N LEU A 153 -13.93 -5.51 5.91
CA LEU A 153 -14.66 -5.21 7.13
C LEU A 153 -13.68 -4.98 8.30
N PRO A 154 -14.10 -4.33 9.41
CA PRO A 154 -13.19 -4.05 10.52
C PRO A 154 -12.80 -5.32 11.30
N ASN A 155 -11.51 -5.50 11.56
CA ASN A 155 -11.02 -6.59 12.41
C ASN A 155 -11.17 -6.19 13.89
N ILE A 156 -12.26 -6.63 14.54
CA ILE A 156 -12.63 -6.21 15.90
C ILE A 156 -12.77 -7.36 16.90
N TYR A 157 -12.48 -8.60 16.48
CA TYR A 157 -12.51 -9.74 17.38
C TYR A 157 -11.37 -9.69 18.39
N CYS A 158 -11.69 -9.79 19.68
CA CYS A 158 -10.72 -9.75 20.79
C CYS A 158 -10.93 -10.87 21.83
N GLY A 159 -11.68 -11.89 21.47
CA GLY A 159 -12.03 -13.03 22.33
C GLY A 159 -13.42 -12.95 22.93
N TYR A 160 -14.15 -14.08 22.95
CA TYR A 160 -15.50 -14.15 23.47
C TYR A 160 -15.60 -13.77 24.95
N LEU A 161 -14.59 -14.13 25.77
CA LEU A 161 -14.54 -13.74 27.17
C LEU A 161 -14.49 -12.21 27.33
N ALA A 162 -13.66 -11.54 26.54
CA ALA A 162 -13.56 -10.08 26.57
C ALA A 162 -14.88 -9.40 26.16
N ILE A 163 -15.55 -9.92 25.13
CA ILE A 163 -16.86 -9.43 24.69
C ILE A 163 -17.90 -9.62 25.80
N LEU A 164 -17.98 -10.81 26.40
CA LEU A 164 -18.92 -11.09 27.49
C LEU A 164 -18.70 -10.18 28.69
N LEU A 165 -17.45 -10.05 29.14
CA LEU A 165 -17.10 -9.19 30.30
C LEU A 165 -17.37 -7.72 30.01
N SER A 166 -17.18 -7.25 28.77
CA SER A 166 -17.52 -5.87 28.39
C SER A 166 -19.03 -5.60 28.46
N ILE A 167 -19.87 -6.60 28.13
CA ILE A 167 -21.32 -6.51 28.28
C ILE A 167 -21.66 -6.48 29.78
N LEU A 168 -21.09 -7.36 30.58
CA LEU A 168 -21.32 -7.42 32.03
C LEU A 168 -20.89 -6.13 32.73
N PHE A 169 -19.84 -5.45 32.25
CA PHE A 169 -19.43 -4.14 32.71
C PHE A 169 -20.59 -3.12 32.67
N LEU A 170 -21.37 -3.09 31.58
CA LEU A 170 -22.47 -2.14 31.43
C LEU A 170 -23.59 -2.35 32.47
N PHE A 171 -23.77 -3.55 32.95
CA PHE A 171 -24.78 -3.90 33.96
C PHE A 171 -24.26 -3.87 35.40
N CYS A 172 -22.95 -3.72 35.61
CA CYS A 172 -22.32 -3.73 36.93
C CYS A 172 -22.65 -2.47 37.73
N LYS A 173 -23.58 -2.54 38.67
CA LYS A 173 -24.00 -1.40 39.51
C LYS A 173 -22.89 -0.81 40.41
N ARG A 174 -21.79 -1.53 40.59
CA ARG A 174 -20.64 -1.08 41.40
C ARG A 174 -19.67 -0.17 40.63
N ILE A 175 -19.81 -0.16 39.32
CA ILE A 175 -19.15 0.83 38.46
C ILE A 175 -20.10 2.02 38.31
N SER A 176 -19.55 3.23 38.42
CA SER A 176 -20.36 4.43 38.36
C SER A 176 -21.18 4.49 37.06
N LEU A 177 -22.41 4.98 37.14
CA LEU A 177 -23.26 5.10 35.95
C LEU A 177 -22.60 5.98 34.87
N ARG A 178 -21.89 7.05 35.29
CA ARG A 178 -21.17 7.93 34.36
C ARG A 178 -20.09 7.17 33.59
N GLU A 179 -19.31 6.33 34.27
CA GLU A 179 -18.25 5.51 33.64
C GLU A 179 -18.85 4.49 32.65
N ARG A 180 -19.95 3.83 33.01
CA ARG A 180 -20.63 2.86 32.13
C ARG A 180 -21.21 3.54 30.89
N ILE A 181 -21.90 4.65 31.04
CA ILE A 181 -22.47 5.42 29.92
C ILE A 181 -21.35 5.99 29.06
N GLY A 182 -20.30 6.58 29.66
CA GLY A 182 -19.19 7.12 28.90
C GLY A 182 -18.45 6.08 28.06
N ALA A 183 -18.16 4.91 28.63
CA ALA A 183 -17.55 3.82 27.91
C ALA A 183 -18.46 3.29 26.79
N PHE A 184 -19.76 3.16 27.04
CA PHE A 184 -20.74 2.80 26.02
C PHE A 184 -20.78 3.81 24.88
N LEU A 185 -20.82 5.10 25.17
CA LEU A 185 -20.85 6.15 24.14
C LEU A 185 -19.55 6.18 23.31
N LEU A 186 -18.38 6.02 23.94
CA LEU A 186 -17.10 5.95 23.23
C LEU A 186 -17.03 4.73 22.30
N THR A 187 -17.46 3.56 22.79
CA THR A 187 -17.47 2.34 21.99
C THR A 187 -18.50 2.43 20.84
N SER A 188 -19.67 3.04 21.13
CA SER A 188 -20.72 3.26 20.11
C SER A 188 -20.27 4.28 19.05
N PHE A 189 -19.52 5.30 19.42
CA PHE A 189 -18.95 6.24 18.46
C PHE A 189 -17.99 5.54 17.49
N LEU A 190 -17.13 4.64 17.97
CA LEU A 190 -16.26 3.84 17.11
C LEU A 190 -17.05 2.89 16.22
N LEU A 191 -18.10 2.26 16.74
CA LEU A 191 -18.99 1.40 15.95
C LEU A 191 -19.70 2.19 14.85
N LEU A 192 -20.22 3.38 15.18
CA LEU A 192 -20.80 4.30 14.18
C LEU A 192 -19.79 4.77 13.15
N SER A 193 -18.51 4.90 13.54
CA SER A 193 -17.44 5.26 12.60
C SER A 193 -17.18 4.15 11.57
N PHE A 194 -17.42 2.88 11.90
CA PHE A 194 -17.37 1.80 10.92
C PHE A 194 -18.59 1.82 9.99
N TYR A 195 -19.75 2.17 10.52
CA TYR A 195 -21.01 2.17 9.79
C TYR A 195 -21.19 3.37 8.87
N LEU A 196 -20.82 4.58 9.33
CA LEU A 196 -21.03 5.85 8.62
C LEU A 196 -19.75 6.27 7.87
N TRP A 197 -19.87 6.45 6.56
CA TRP A 197 -18.77 6.89 5.70
C TRP A 197 -18.10 8.20 6.13
N PRO A 198 -18.84 9.29 6.48
CA PRO A 198 -18.22 10.53 6.93
C PRO A 198 -17.37 10.39 8.20
N LEU A 199 -17.78 9.51 9.12
CA LEU A 199 -16.99 9.22 10.32
C LEU A 199 -15.78 8.35 10.01
N ASN A 200 -15.90 7.45 9.05
CA ASN A 200 -14.77 6.64 8.60
C ASN A 200 -13.66 7.52 8.01
N ILE A 201 -13.99 8.42 7.07
CA ILE A 201 -13.00 9.32 6.46
C ILE A 201 -12.41 10.32 7.46
N PHE A 202 -13.13 10.69 8.53
CA PHE A 202 -12.58 11.50 9.63
C PHE A 202 -11.33 10.83 10.24
N TRP A 203 -11.35 9.51 10.46
CA TRP A 203 -10.19 8.76 10.94
C TRP A 203 -9.05 8.69 9.94
N HIS A 204 -9.30 8.98 8.68
CA HIS A 204 -8.33 8.98 7.59
C HIS A 204 -7.88 10.38 7.16
N GLY A 205 -8.11 11.40 8.00
CA GLY A 205 -7.73 12.78 7.71
C GLY A 205 -8.57 13.41 6.60
N PHE A 206 -9.82 12.99 6.45
CA PHE A 206 -10.77 13.42 5.42
C PHE A 206 -10.36 13.05 3.98
N ILE A 207 -9.46 12.07 3.85
CA ILE A 207 -9.04 11.51 2.57
C ILE A 207 -9.61 10.11 2.44
N THR A 208 -10.11 9.76 1.25
CA THR A 208 -10.57 8.39 0.97
C THR A 208 -9.41 7.41 1.05
N PRO A 209 -9.47 6.40 1.94
CA PRO A 209 -8.40 5.41 2.04
C PRO A 209 -8.41 4.52 0.80
N ASN A 210 -7.26 4.34 0.19
CA ASN A 210 -7.07 3.52 -1.00
C ASN A 210 -7.24 2.00 -0.75
N SER A 211 -7.10 1.58 0.49
CA SER A 211 -7.28 0.20 0.99
C SER A 211 -7.29 0.24 2.51
N PHE A 212 -7.69 -0.86 3.16
CA PHE A 212 -7.70 -0.97 4.62
C PHE A 212 -8.55 0.11 5.31
N ASN A 213 -9.81 0.16 4.96
CA ASN A 213 -10.77 1.18 5.38
C ASN A 213 -10.93 1.33 6.89
N TYR A 214 -10.51 0.36 7.69
CA TYR A 214 -10.75 0.34 9.13
C TYR A 214 -9.47 0.19 9.96
N ARG A 215 -8.40 0.89 9.58
CA ARG A 215 -7.09 0.84 10.27
C ARG A 215 -7.16 1.18 11.75
N TYR A 216 -8.19 1.91 12.18
CA TYR A 216 -8.46 2.28 13.58
C TYR A 216 -9.28 1.24 14.35
N SER A 217 -9.60 0.06 13.76
CA SER A 217 -10.43 -0.97 14.41
C SER A 217 -9.87 -1.49 15.74
N PHE A 218 -8.54 -1.48 15.90
CA PHE A 218 -7.90 -1.86 17.17
C PHE A 218 -8.30 -0.98 18.36
N LEU A 219 -8.73 0.27 18.11
CA LEU A 219 -9.24 1.17 19.16
C LEU A 219 -10.57 0.66 19.74
N PHE A 220 -11.41 0.07 18.90
CA PHE A 220 -12.66 -0.55 19.34
C PHE A 220 -12.39 -1.78 20.20
N SER A 221 -11.50 -2.66 19.75
CA SER A 221 -11.07 -3.83 20.53
C SER A 221 -10.46 -3.41 21.86
N PHE A 222 -9.68 -2.31 21.89
CA PHE A 222 -9.15 -1.75 23.13
C PHE A 222 -10.27 -1.30 24.08
N CYS A 223 -11.34 -0.65 23.59
CA CYS A 223 -12.48 -0.25 24.43
C CYS A 223 -13.17 -1.47 25.07
N LEU A 224 -13.34 -2.57 24.32
CA LEU A 224 -13.89 -3.81 24.86
C LEU A 224 -12.97 -4.40 25.93
N LEU A 225 -11.67 -4.43 25.70
CA LEU A 225 -10.67 -4.89 26.67
C LEU A 225 -10.64 -4.00 27.92
N TYR A 226 -10.71 -2.67 27.77
CA TYR A 226 -10.81 -1.74 28.89
C TYR A 226 -12.00 -2.06 29.79
N MET A 227 -13.22 -2.18 29.19
CA MET A 227 -14.44 -2.53 29.95
C MET A 227 -14.29 -3.87 30.65
N SER A 228 -13.72 -4.86 29.97
CA SER A 228 -13.50 -6.21 30.51
C SER A 228 -12.55 -6.21 31.69
N CYS A 229 -11.40 -5.58 31.53
CA CYS A 229 -10.39 -5.45 32.60
C CYS A 229 -10.97 -4.66 33.80
N ARG A 230 -11.70 -3.60 33.54
CA ARG A 230 -12.34 -2.79 34.58
C ARG A 230 -13.37 -3.58 35.40
N PHE A 231 -14.17 -4.42 34.70
CA PHE A 231 -15.12 -5.32 35.37
C PHE A 231 -14.37 -6.38 36.21
N LEU A 232 -13.31 -6.99 35.67
CA LEU A 232 -12.47 -7.94 36.42
C LEU A 232 -11.83 -7.30 37.66
N CYS A 233 -11.33 -6.06 37.58
CA CYS A 233 -10.83 -5.35 38.74
C CYS A 233 -11.87 -5.20 39.85
N VAL A 234 -13.12 -4.85 39.52
CA VAL A 234 -14.20 -4.77 40.50
C VAL A 234 -14.54 -6.14 41.07
N LEU A 235 -14.52 -7.16 40.25
CA LEU A 235 -14.77 -8.54 40.70
C LEU A 235 -13.66 -9.04 41.62
N SER A 236 -12.39 -8.78 41.30
CA SER A 236 -11.22 -9.22 42.08
C SER A 236 -11.17 -8.65 43.49
N TYR A 237 -11.63 -7.44 43.71
CA TYR A 237 -11.74 -6.84 45.05
C TYR A 237 -12.77 -7.53 45.96
N GLN A 238 -13.70 -8.27 45.39
CA GLN A 238 -14.83 -8.85 46.14
C GLN A 238 -14.71 -10.35 46.32
N LEU A 239 -14.05 -10.98 45.39
CA LEU A 239 -13.87 -12.43 45.38
C LEU A 239 -13.13 -12.95 46.63
N PRO A 240 -12.04 -12.32 47.13
CA PRO A 240 -11.38 -12.74 48.35
C PRO A 240 -12.31 -12.71 49.56
N CYS A 241 -13.09 -11.66 49.72
CA CYS A 241 -14.02 -11.50 50.84
C CYS A 241 -15.15 -12.55 50.84
N PHE A 242 -15.59 -12.98 49.64
CA PHE A 242 -16.58 -14.06 49.47
C PHE A 242 -15.99 -15.44 49.69
N LEU A 243 -14.76 -15.68 49.23
CA LEU A 243 -14.05 -16.95 49.32
C LEU A 243 -13.55 -17.24 50.72
N GLU A 244 -13.09 -16.21 51.45
CA GLU A 244 -12.71 -16.31 52.84
C GLU A 244 -13.87 -16.78 53.72
N LYS A 245 -15.11 -16.30 53.42
CA LYS A 245 -16.31 -16.76 54.08
C LYS A 245 -16.75 -18.19 53.71
N THR A 246 -16.33 -18.68 52.56
CA THR A 246 -16.83 -19.98 52.01
C THR A 246 -15.74 -21.09 52.01
N HIS A 247 -14.50 -20.83 52.43
CA HIS A 247 -13.37 -21.78 52.37
C HIS A 247 -13.15 -22.43 50.99
N ARG A 248 -13.45 -21.71 49.86
CA ARG A 248 -13.42 -22.28 48.49
C ARG A 248 -12.26 -21.75 47.61
N PHE A 249 -11.10 -21.46 48.20
CA PHE A 249 -9.91 -21.01 47.46
C PHE A 249 -9.50 -21.95 46.31
N PRO A 250 -9.43 -23.29 46.49
CA PRO A 250 -9.02 -24.17 45.39
C PRO A 250 -9.98 -24.14 44.17
N ALA A 251 -11.28 -23.90 44.42
CA ALA A 251 -12.25 -23.82 43.35
C ALA A 251 -12.08 -22.55 42.49
N LEU A 252 -11.56 -21.45 43.06
CA LEU A 252 -11.28 -20.23 42.32
C LEU A 252 -10.10 -20.40 41.37
N GLU A 253 -9.00 -20.99 41.85
CA GLU A 253 -7.83 -21.25 41.02
C GLU A 253 -8.19 -22.14 39.83
N LEU A 254 -9.02 -23.17 40.07
CA LEU A 254 -9.54 -24.03 39.01
C LEU A 254 -10.38 -23.24 37.99
N VAL A 255 -11.28 -22.37 38.44
CA VAL A 255 -12.13 -21.55 37.55
C VAL A 255 -11.26 -20.56 36.74
N VAL A 256 -10.30 -19.89 37.36
CA VAL A 256 -9.38 -19.00 36.67
C VAL A 256 -8.54 -19.77 35.65
N GLY A 257 -7.99 -20.93 36.03
CA GLY A 257 -7.24 -21.81 35.14
C GLY A 257 -8.08 -22.25 33.93
N LEU A 258 -9.34 -22.62 34.14
CA LEU A 258 -10.26 -23.02 33.09
C LEU A 258 -10.60 -21.86 32.15
N LEU A 259 -10.85 -20.67 32.70
CA LEU A 259 -11.10 -19.46 31.89
C LEU A 259 -9.88 -19.08 31.03
N LEU A 260 -8.69 -19.18 31.60
CA LEU A 260 -7.44 -18.96 30.84
C LEU A 260 -7.28 -20.00 29.72
N LEU A 261 -7.55 -21.26 30.00
CA LEU A 261 -7.48 -22.33 29.00
C LEU A 261 -8.48 -22.10 27.86
N ILE A 262 -9.75 -21.79 28.19
CA ILE A 262 -10.80 -21.51 27.21
C ILE A 262 -10.42 -20.29 26.36
N THR A 263 -9.93 -19.21 26.99
CA THR A 263 -9.49 -18.00 26.28
C THR A 263 -8.29 -18.28 25.36
N SER A 264 -7.33 -19.07 25.84
CA SER A 264 -6.17 -19.46 25.03
C SER A 264 -6.58 -20.33 23.84
N ALA A 265 -7.51 -21.25 24.04
CA ALA A 265 -8.05 -22.08 22.96
C ALA A 265 -8.83 -21.24 21.95
N ASP A 266 -9.69 -20.33 22.41
CA ASP A 266 -10.48 -19.42 21.57
C ASP A 266 -9.56 -18.54 20.69
N LEU A 267 -8.56 -17.87 21.29
CA LEU A 267 -7.59 -17.06 20.57
C LEU A 267 -6.69 -17.90 19.66
N GLY A 268 -6.32 -19.10 20.06
CA GLY A 268 -5.55 -20.05 19.26
C GLY A 268 -6.31 -20.51 18.01
N ILE A 269 -7.60 -20.84 18.16
CA ILE A 269 -8.47 -21.20 17.04
C ILE A 269 -8.62 -20.02 16.08
N ASN A 270 -8.84 -18.81 16.61
CA ASN A 270 -8.91 -17.60 15.81
C ASN A 270 -7.61 -17.34 15.04
N GLY A 271 -6.47 -17.42 15.72
CA GLY A 271 -5.15 -17.28 15.09
C GLY A 271 -4.94 -18.28 13.96
N ARG A 272 -5.27 -19.57 14.20
CA ARG A 272 -5.18 -20.61 13.15
C ARG A 272 -6.09 -20.33 11.97
N ALA A 273 -7.32 -19.88 12.21
CA ALA A 273 -8.26 -19.52 11.14
C ALA A 273 -7.72 -18.34 10.30
N ILE A 274 -7.16 -17.31 10.97
CA ILE A 274 -6.54 -16.17 10.31
C ILE A 274 -5.39 -16.64 9.42
N PHE A 275 -4.44 -17.44 9.93
CA PHE A 275 -3.30 -17.92 9.15
C PHE A 275 -3.72 -18.75 7.93
N ARG A 276 -4.66 -19.68 8.10
CA ARG A 276 -5.18 -20.50 7.00
C ARG A 276 -5.85 -19.67 5.92
N ASN A 277 -6.66 -18.72 6.32
CA ASN A 277 -7.41 -17.89 5.38
C ASN A 277 -6.52 -16.85 4.69
N ILE A 278 -5.48 -16.35 5.34
CA ILE A 278 -4.48 -15.50 4.70
C ILE A 278 -3.76 -16.29 3.61
N ASP A 279 -3.38 -17.52 3.87
CA ASP A 279 -2.71 -18.37 2.89
C ASP A 279 -3.59 -18.69 1.67
N TYR A 280 -4.90 -18.89 1.89
CA TYR A 280 -5.86 -19.09 0.79
C TYR A 280 -6.04 -17.84 -0.09
N ALA A 281 -6.16 -16.67 0.50
CA ALA A 281 -6.41 -15.42 -0.25
C ALA A 281 -5.16 -14.81 -0.87
N THR A 282 -4.04 -14.99 -0.19
CA THR A 282 -2.73 -14.49 -0.60
C THR A 282 -1.67 -15.53 -0.24
N PRO A 283 -1.48 -16.58 -1.06
CA PRO A 283 -0.55 -17.65 -0.76
C PRO A 283 0.83 -17.08 -0.42
N TYR A 284 1.42 -17.55 0.67
CA TYR A 284 2.78 -17.18 1.03
C TYR A 284 3.73 -17.70 -0.06
N MET A 285 4.69 -16.85 -0.44
CA MET A 285 5.79 -17.34 -1.24
C MET A 285 6.48 -18.49 -0.50
N ARG A 286 6.72 -19.57 -1.19
CA ARG A 286 7.44 -20.70 -0.61
C ARG A 286 8.89 -20.30 -0.38
N MET A 287 9.48 -20.82 0.68
CA MET A 287 10.88 -20.51 1.01
C MET A 287 11.84 -21.02 -0.08
N ASP A 288 11.52 -22.15 -0.70
CA ASP A 288 12.30 -22.70 -1.81
C ASP A 288 12.27 -21.77 -3.05
N GLU A 289 11.11 -21.23 -3.42
CA GLU A 289 10.98 -20.23 -4.49
C GLU A 289 11.78 -18.97 -4.21
N TYR A 290 11.69 -18.45 -2.98
CA TYR A 290 12.44 -17.28 -2.56
C TYR A 290 13.96 -17.52 -2.61
N VAL A 291 14.43 -18.66 -2.09
CA VAL A 291 15.85 -19.01 -2.09
C VAL A 291 16.36 -19.28 -3.50
N SER A 292 15.57 -19.95 -4.35
CA SER A 292 15.92 -20.14 -5.76
C SER A 292 16.11 -18.79 -6.46
N TYR A 293 15.14 -17.89 -6.32
CA TYR A 293 15.24 -16.56 -6.92
C TYR A 293 16.51 -15.78 -6.48
N LEU A 294 16.87 -15.85 -5.20
CA LEU A 294 18.09 -15.23 -4.72
C LEU A 294 19.35 -15.89 -5.31
N ASN A 295 19.37 -17.21 -5.38
CA ASN A 295 20.51 -17.97 -5.91
C ASN A 295 20.72 -17.73 -7.40
N ASP A 296 19.64 -17.55 -8.16
CA ASP A 296 19.70 -17.33 -9.60
C ASP A 296 20.11 -15.90 -9.96
N ASN A 297 19.77 -14.91 -9.10
CA ASN A 297 19.93 -13.49 -9.46
C ASN A 297 21.10 -12.80 -8.74
N LYS A 298 21.30 -13.10 -7.45
CA LYS A 298 22.28 -12.37 -6.65
C LYS A 298 23.72 -12.57 -7.12
N PRO A 299 24.19 -13.77 -7.54
CA PRO A 299 25.53 -13.96 -8.08
C PRO A 299 25.78 -13.10 -9.33
N LEU A 300 24.82 -13.02 -10.26
CA LEU A 300 24.94 -12.21 -11.48
C LEU A 300 25.13 -10.73 -11.15
N ILE A 301 24.37 -10.23 -10.17
CA ILE A 301 24.50 -8.84 -9.72
C ILE A 301 25.83 -8.58 -9.01
N ASP A 302 26.30 -9.52 -8.20
CA ASP A 302 27.57 -9.41 -7.49
C ASP A 302 28.76 -9.47 -8.51
N ASP A 303 28.66 -10.25 -9.57
CA ASP A 303 29.63 -10.31 -10.67
C ASP A 303 29.65 -9.01 -11.48
N ILE A 304 28.48 -8.42 -11.77
CA ILE A 304 28.42 -7.09 -12.40
C ILE A 304 29.13 -6.06 -11.53
N LYS A 305 28.85 -6.03 -10.23
CA LYS A 305 29.48 -5.09 -9.29
C LYS A 305 30.98 -5.29 -9.14
N ALA A 306 31.44 -6.53 -9.21
CA ALA A 306 32.85 -6.87 -9.14
C ALA A 306 33.61 -6.46 -10.42
N SER A 307 32.94 -6.54 -11.58
CA SER A 307 33.53 -6.20 -12.87
C SER A 307 33.42 -4.70 -13.23
N ASP A 308 32.45 -3.99 -12.66
CA ASP A 308 32.18 -2.58 -12.94
C ASP A 308 31.97 -1.80 -11.64
N SER A 309 32.94 -0.94 -11.31
CA SER A 309 32.89 -0.06 -10.14
C SER A 309 32.22 1.29 -10.40
N GLY A 310 31.68 1.53 -11.60
CA GLY A 310 31.03 2.76 -12.01
C GLY A 310 29.71 3.04 -11.32
N MET A 311 29.13 4.19 -11.65
CA MET A 311 27.79 4.55 -11.23
C MET A 311 26.80 4.26 -12.37
N TYR A 312 26.05 3.19 -12.25
CA TYR A 312 25.07 2.74 -13.24
C TYR A 312 23.82 2.22 -12.55
N ARG A 313 22.76 2.03 -13.32
CA ARG A 313 21.55 1.30 -12.94
C ARG A 313 21.49 -0.06 -13.61
N ILE A 314 20.77 -0.97 -12.94
CA ILE A 314 20.38 -2.28 -13.46
C ILE A 314 18.87 -2.29 -13.60
N CYS A 315 18.37 -2.85 -14.71
CA CYS A 315 16.95 -3.12 -14.92
C CYS A 315 16.71 -4.62 -15.02
N GLN A 316 15.48 -5.05 -14.76
CA GLN A 316 15.01 -6.44 -14.94
C GLN A 316 13.70 -6.42 -15.72
N ASN A 317 13.51 -7.36 -16.66
CA ASN A 317 12.23 -7.53 -17.35
C ASN A 317 11.28 -8.49 -16.62
N TYR A 318 11.71 -9.09 -15.54
CA TYR A 318 10.94 -9.96 -14.65
C TYR A 318 11.04 -9.48 -13.20
N GLN A 319 10.11 -9.86 -12.35
CA GLN A 319 10.07 -9.42 -10.95
C GLN A 319 9.51 -10.53 -10.05
N LEU A 320 10.16 -10.75 -8.91
CA LEU A 320 9.59 -11.51 -7.82
C LEU A 320 8.75 -10.61 -6.91
N THR A 321 9.27 -9.42 -6.63
CA THR A 321 8.61 -8.39 -5.80
C THR A 321 8.67 -7.03 -6.48
N SER A 322 7.82 -6.09 -6.06
CA SER A 322 7.90 -4.70 -6.53
C SER A 322 9.16 -3.96 -6.02
N ASN A 323 10.02 -4.62 -5.23
CA ASN A 323 11.19 -4.03 -4.61
C ASN A 323 12.45 -4.90 -4.79
N ASP A 324 12.53 -5.64 -5.87
CA ASP A 324 13.69 -6.49 -6.20
C ASP A 324 15.03 -5.75 -6.17
N PRO A 325 15.15 -4.47 -6.60
CA PRO A 325 16.37 -3.71 -6.43
C PRO A 325 16.87 -3.63 -4.98
N MET A 326 15.95 -3.52 -4.01
CA MET A 326 16.31 -3.51 -2.58
C MET A 326 16.65 -4.92 -2.09
N LEU A 327 15.90 -5.93 -2.54
CA LEU A 327 16.11 -7.32 -2.17
C LEU A 327 17.46 -7.85 -2.64
N LEU A 328 17.82 -7.56 -3.88
CA LEU A 328 19.05 -8.03 -4.53
C LEU A 328 20.22 -7.05 -4.34
N GLY A 329 19.96 -5.83 -3.84
CA GLY A 329 20.97 -4.84 -3.48
C GLY A 329 21.60 -4.14 -4.68
N PHE A 330 20.86 -3.79 -5.71
CA PHE A 330 21.35 -3.00 -6.86
C PHE A 330 20.63 -1.65 -6.98
N LYS A 331 21.18 -0.75 -7.78
CA LYS A 331 20.55 0.53 -8.10
C LYS A 331 19.57 0.34 -9.25
N GLY A 332 18.27 0.21 -8.93
CA GLY A 332 17.19 0.14 -9.91
C GLY A 332 16.45 1.46 -10.05
N MET A 333 15.57 1.56 -11.03
CA MET A 333 14.66 2.69 -11.21
C MET A 333 13.25 2.39 -10.70
N PHE A 334 12.85 1.14 -10.78
CA PHE A 334 11.49 0.72 -10.59
C PHE A 334 11.35 0.05 -9.23
N HIS A 335 10.58 0.69 -8.37
CA HIS A 335 10.30 0.18 -7.03
C HIS A 335 8.96 0.72 -6.54
N TYR A 336 8.34 -0.02 -5.66
CA TYR A 336 7.17 0.45 -4.95
C TYR A 336 7.58 1.39 -3.80
N SER A 337 6.92 2.54 -3.73
CA SER A 337 6.98 3.44 -2.57
C SER A 337 5.63 4.13 -2.38
N SER A 338 5.13 4.16 -1.15
CA SER A 338 3.92 4.92 -0.83
C SER A 338 4.12 6.44 -0.89
N THR A 339 5.37 6.89 -0.93
CA THR A 339 5.80 8.29 -1.08
C THR A 339 6.46 8.55 -2.42
N TYR A 340 6.04 7.83 -3.46
CA TYR A 340 6.60 7.99 -4.81
C TYR A 340 6.33 9.40 -5.35
N THR A 341 7.36 10.03 -5.91
CA THR A 341 7.28 11.42 -6.36
C THR A 341 6.41 11.56 -7.62
N GLN A 342 5.34 12.34 -7.55
CA GLN A 342 4.38 12.52 -8.65
C GLN A 342 5.02 13.05 -9.94
N SER A 343 6.04 13.93 -9.84
CA SER A 343 6.76 14.45 -11.00
C SER A 343 7.50 13.36 -11.77
N VAL A 344 8.06 12.36 -11.07
CA VAL A 344 8.71 11.21 -11.70
C VAL A 344 7.67 10.36 -12.42
N ASN A 345 6.53 10.10 -11.78
CA ASN A 345 5.40 9.39 -12.40
C ASN A 345 4.89 10.11 -13.66
N ALA A 346 4.71 11.41 -13.57
CA ALA A 346 4.27 12.23 -14.70
C ALA A 346 5.25 12.18 -15.87
N LEU A 347 6.56 12.27 -15.60
CA LEU A 347 7.59 12.19 -16.63
C LEU A 347 7.61 10.80 -17.27
N THR A 348 7.67 9.74 -16.48
CA THR A 348 7.75 8.37 -16.99
C THR A 348 6.51 7.99 -17.80
N SER A 349 5.31 8.45 -17.39
CA SER A 349 4.09 8.30 -18.17
C SER A 349 4.18 8.99 -19.54
N LYS A 350 4.73 10.20 -19.58
CA LYS A 350 4.93 10.95 -20.85
C LYS A 350 5.94 10.28 -21.78
N LEU A 351 6.84 9.47 -21.24
CA LEU A 351 7.81 8.69 -22.01
C LEU A 351 7.30 7.27 -22.36
N GLY A 352 6.06 6.93 -22.00
CA GLY A 352 5.43 5.66 -22.32
C GLY A 352 5.89 4.49 -21.45
N ILE A 353 6.32 4.76 -20.22
CA ILE A 353 6.72 3.74 -19.26
C ILE A 353 5.54 3.36 -18.39
N GLY A 354 5.34 2.06 -18.22
CA GLY A 354 4.24 1.47 -17.48
C GLY A 354 4.19 1.93 -16.04
N GLN A 355 3.01 2.34 -15.61
CA GLN A 355 2.74 2.73 -14.24
C GLN A 355 1.75 1.75 -13.63
N ALA A 356 1.98 1.38 -12.40
CA ALA A 356 0.92 0.93 -11.53
C ALA A 356 0.58 2.09 -10.61
N TRP A 357 -0.57 2.07 -10.04
CA TRP A 357 -1.24 3.15 -9.33
C TRP A 357 -0.39 4.13 -8.48
N LEU A 358 0.74 3.72 -7.92
CA LEU A 358 1.65 4.55 -7.11
C LEU A 358 3.13 4.35 -7.43
N TRP A 359 3.47 3.62 -8.48
CA TRP A 359 4.87 3.36 -8.85
C TRP A 359 5.00 2.99 -10.33
N ASN A 360 6.22 3.07 -10.85
CA ASN A 360 6.54 2.57 -12.18
C ASN A 360 6.83 1.08 -12.14
N THR A 361 6.32 0.37 -13.14
CA THR A 361 6.49 -1.09 -13.23
C THR A 361 7.79 -1.53 -13.89
N GLY A 362 8.46 -0.62 -14.58
CA GLY A 362 9.63 -0.93 -15.38
C GLY A 362 9.33 -1.45 -16.79
N TYR A 363 8.08 -1.71 -17.11
CA TYR A 363 7.69 -2.10 -18.46
C TYR A 363 7.66 -0.89 -19.40
N GLY A 364 8.07 -1.09 -20.64
CA GLY A 364 7.99 -0.07 -21.69
C GLY A 364 9.22 0.85 -21.76
N THR A 365 10.30 0.52 -21.08
CA THR A 365 11.57 1.20 -21.34
C THR A 365 12.04 0.87 -22.77
N THR A 366 12.80 1.80 -23.33
CA THR A 366 13.40 1.68 -24.65
C THR A 366 14.89 1.96 -24.53
N PRO A 367 15.71 1.61 -25.51
CA PRO A 367 17.13 1.96 -25.49
C PRO A 367 17.40 3.45 -25.25
N VAL A 368 16.49 4.33 -25.70
CA VAL A 368 16.57 5.77 -25.46
C VAL A 368 16.37 6.11 -23.99
N THR A 369 15.31 5.60 -23.37
CA THR A 369 15.03 5.87 -21.95
C THR A 369 16.06 5.23 -21.04
N ASP A 370 16.48 4.01 -21.33
CA ASP A 370 17.50 3.30 -20.56
C ASP A 370 18.84 4.01 -20.61
N SER A 371 19.22 4.49 -21.81
CA SER A 371 20.44 5.29 -21.96
C SER A 371 20.38 6.59 -21.16
N LEU A 372 19.28 7.34 -21.26
CA LEU A 372 19.05 8.59 -20.53
C LEU A 372 19.20 8.43 -19.01
N TRP A 373 18.76 7.29 -18.48
CA TRP A 373 18.75 7.06 -17.03
C TRP A 373 19.93 6.25 -16.53
N GLY A 374 20.92 6.00 -17.38
CA GLY A 374 22.13 5.27 -17.03
C GLY A 374 21.86 3.81 -16.67
N VAL A 375 20.83 3.21 -17.28
CA VAL A 375 20.62 1.75 -17.21
C VAL A 375 21.64 1.09 -18.10
N LYS A 376 22.69 0.57 -17.48
CA LYS A 376 23.81 -0.05 -18.18
C LYS A 376 23.63 -1.54 -18.34
N TYR A 377 22.95 -2.19 -17.43
CA TYR A 377 22.74 -3.63 -17.44
C TYR A 377 21.26 -3.96 -17.40
N LEU A 378 20.85 -4.93 -18.22
CA LEU A 378 19.52 -5.51 -18.23
C LEU A 378 19.63 -7.01 -17.90
N LEU A 379 18.94 -7.44 -16.85
CA LEU A 379 18.72 -8.85 -16.54
C LEU A 379 17.42 -9.29 -17.19
N SER A 380 17.46 -10.36 -17.96
CA SER A 380 16.30 -10.85 -18.71
C SER A 380 16.19 -12.38 -18.62
N ASP A 381 14.98 -12.86 -18.39
CA ASP A 381 14.61 -14.29 -18.45
C ASP A 381 14.14 -14.70 -19.85
N THR A 382 14.05 -13.75 -20.77
CA THR A 382 13.72 -13.94 -22.18
C THR A 382 14.79 -13.33 -23.08
N ALA A 383 14.74 -13.65 -24.38
CA ALA A 383 15.60 -12.95 -25.35
C ALA A 383 15.26 -11.46 -25.38
N GLU A 384 16.28 -10.63 -25.50
CA GLU A 384 16.11 -9.18 -25.61
C GLU A 384 15.53 -8.84 -27.00
N PRO A 385 14.32 -8.24 -27.08
CA PRO A 385 13.59 -8.15 -28.35
C PRO A 385 14.08 -7.03 -29.26
N SER A 386 14.81 -6.03 -28.73
CA SER A 386 15.23 -4.87 -29.55
C SER A 386 16.53 -5.13 -30.35
N GLY A 387 17.29 -6.14 -29.98
CA GLY A 387 18.59 -6.40 -30.57
C GLY A 387 19.65 -5.31 -30.34
N TYR A 388 19.34 -4.32 -29.49
CA TYR A 388 20.21 -3.16 -29.23
C TYR A 388 21.27 -3.46 -28.18
N TYR A 389 20.95 -4.27 -27.20
CA TYR A 389 21.83 -4.60 -26.08
C TYR A 389 22.75 -5.77 -26.43
N SER A 390 23.97 -5.71 -25.92
CA SER A 390 24.97 -6.77 -26.12
C SER A 390 24.89 -7.82 -25.03
N LEU A 391 24.70 -9.09 -25.40
CA LEU A 391 24.73 -10.21 -24.46
C LEU A 391 26.12 -10.32 -23.83
N LYS A 392 26.20 -10.27 -22.49
CA LYS A 392 27.42 -10.44 -21.71
C LYS A 392 27.60 -11.87 -21.22
N THR A 393 26.58 -12.39 -20.59
CA THR A 393 26.60 -13.75 -20.02
C THR A 393 25.19 -14.25 -19.88
N THR A 394 25.06 -15.57 -19.78
CA THR A 394 23.83 -16.25 -19.42
C THR A 394 24.17 -17.27 -18.34
N ASP A 395 23.45 -17.24 -17.23
CA ASP A 395 23.53 -18.23 -16.17
C ASP A 395 22.13 -18.73 -15.84
N ASN A 396 21.97 -20.05 -15.79
CA ASN A 396 20.68 -20.71 -15.65
C ASN A 396 19.67 -20.20 -16.71
N SER A 397 18.60 -19.55 -16.26
CA SER A 397 17.54 -19.00 -17.13
C SER A 397 17.63 -17.48 -17.31
N VAL A 398 18.67 -16.83 -16.75
CA VAL A 398 18.80 -15.37 -16.76
C VAL A 398 20.00 -14.94 -17.61
N SER A 399 19.75 -14.04 -18.53
CA SER A 399 20.75 -13.41 -19.37
C SER A 399 21.04 -11.99 -18.90
N VAL A 400 22.31 -11.62 -18.91
CA VAL A 400 22.77 -10.25 -18.63
C VAL A 400 23.15 -9.60 -19.95
N TYR A 401 22.50 -8.50 -20.25
CA TYR A 401 22.77 -7.68 -21.41
C TYR A 401 23.40 -6.35 -20.97
N GLU A 402 24.28 -5.78 -21.80
CA GLU A 402 24.90 -4.47 -21.60
C GLU A 402 24.36 -3.46 -22.61
N ASN A 403 23.96 -2.29 -22.12
CA ASN A 403 23.61 -1.13 -22.92
C ASN A 403 24.87 -0.35 -23.29
N PRO A 404 25.25 -0.32 -24.57
CA PRO A 404 26.49 0.35 -24.99
C PRO A 404 26.41 1.87 -24.92
N SER A 405 25.21 2.45 -24.78
CA SER A 405 24.95 3.89 -24.79
C SER A 405 24.48 4.45 -23.45
N ALA A 406 24.62 3.69 -22.36
CA ALA A 406 24.22 4.17 -21.04
C ALA A 406 24.94 5.46 -20.66
N MET A 407 24.19 6.50 -20.34
CA MET A 407 24.72 7.80 -19.91
C MET A 407 25.21 7.73 -18.46
N GLU A 408 26.15 8.57 -18.11
CA GLU A 408 26.59 8.77 -16.73
C GLU A 408 25.46 9.36 -15.87
N PHE A 409 25.47 9.13 -14.55
CA PHE A 409 24.48 9.71 -13.64
C PHE A 409 24.53 11.23 -13.54
N ILE A 410 25.69 11.80 -13.81
CA ILE A 410 25.93 13.24 -13.73
C ILE A 410 26.45 13.68 -15.08
N TYR A 411 25.70 14.53 -15.73
CA TYR A 411 26.11 15.17 -16.99
C TYR A 411 25.61 16.61 -17.01
N SER A 412 26.27 17.45 -17.82
CA SER A 412 25.81 18.82 -18.06
C SER A 412 24.81 18.85 -19.22
N ALA A 413 23.79 19.65 -19.09
CA ALA A 413 22.77 19.84 -20.12
C ALA A 413 22.46 21.33 -20.30
N PRO A 414 22.00 21.76 -21.49
CA PRO A 414 21.52 23.12 -21.71
C PRO A 414 20.40 23.49 -20.74
N LEU A 415 20.36 24.74 -20.26
CA LEU A 415 19.28 25.18 -19.35
C LEU A 415 17.90 25.07 -19.97
N ALA A 416 17.78 25.21 -21.30
CA ALA A 416 16.51 25.01 -22.03
C ALA A 416 15.93 23.61 -21.91
N SER A 417 16.71 22.61 -21.49
CA SER A 417 16.21 21.26 -21.24
C SER A 417 15.27 21.17 -20.02
N ALA A 418 15.22 22.20 -19.19
CA ALA A 418 14.28 22.28 -18.06
C ALA A 418 12.85 22.67 -18.48
N ASP A 419 12.66 23.25 -19.66
CA ASP A 419 11.38 23.80 -20.15
C ASP A 419 10.81 23.00 -21.34
N ILE A 420 10.80 21.68 -21.24
CA ILE A 420 10.29 20.81 -22.31
C ILE A 420 8.77 20.68 -22.22
N SER A 421 8.09 20.95 -23.32
CA SER A 421 6.68 20.60 -23.49
C SER A 421 6.52 19.19 -24.04
N PHE A 422 5.74 18.35 -23.35
CA PHE A 422 5.43 17.00 -23.76
C PHE A 422 4.08 16.93 -24.49
N THR A 423 3.99 16.04 -25.50
CA THR A 423 2.77 15.71 -26.25
C THR A 423 2.08 14.46 -25.69
N SER A 424 1.12 13.93 -26.42
CA SER A 424 0.51 12.61 -26.15
C SER A 424 1.29 11.45 -26.75
N ASP A 425 2.29 11.71 -27.59
CA ASP A 425 3.12 10.69 -28.25
C ASP A 425 4.41 10.45 -27.44
N PRO A 426 4.57 9.28 -26.84
CA PRO A 426 5.73 8.99 -25.99
C PRO A 426 7.04 8.91 -26.75
N PHE A 427 7.04 8.51 -28.01
CA PHE A 427 8.26 8.42 -28.84
C PHE A 427 8.75 9.81 -29.28
N GLU A 428 7.81 10.69 -29.61
CA GLU A 428 8.12 12.08 -29.84
C GLU A 428 8.69 12.73 -28.56
N ASN A 429 8.11 12.44 -27.41
CA ASN A 429 8.57 12.95 -26.13
C ASN A 429 9.98 12.47 -25.78
N GLN A 430 10.29 11.19 -26.03
CA GLN A 430 11.65 10.64 -25.84
C GLN A 430 12.65 11.37 -26.73
N SER A 431 12.32 11.55 -28.01
CA SER A 431 13.18 12.26 -28.96
C SER A 431 13.40 13.72 -28.53
N ARG A 432 12.34 14.45 -28.15
CA ARG A 432 12.43 15.82 -27.65
C ARG A 432 13.28 15.93 -26.40
N TYR A 433 13.10 15.00 -25.45
CA TYR A 433 13.82 15.02 -24.19
C TYR A 433 15.32 14.78 -24.43
N LEU A 434 15.70 13.73 -25.16
CA LEU A 434 17.10 13.45 -25.47
C LEU A 434 17.75 14.59 -26.29
N ASN A 435 17.06 15.10 -27.29
CA ASN A 435 17.55 16.21 -28.10
C ASN A 435 17.78 17.48 -27.27
N SER A 436 16.92 17.78 -26.32
CA SER A 436 17.12 18.94 -25.43
C SER A 436 18.32 18.82 -24.53
N LEU A 437 18.64 17.59 -24.08
CA LEU A 437 19.82 17.31 -23.25
C LEU A 437 21.13 17.38 -24.06
N CYS A 438 21.08 16.87 -25.31
CA CYS A 438 22.29 16.80 -26.17
C CYS A 438 22.50 18.04 -27.04
N GLY A 439 21.52 18.98 -27.07
CA GLY A 439 21.55 20.11 -27.98
C GLY A 439 21.47 19.69 -29.46
N SER A 440 20.79 18.59 -29.77
CA SER A 440 20.65 18.01 -31.12
C SER A 440 19.24 18.15 -31.64
N SER A 441 19.00 17.74 -32.88
CA SER A 441 17.70 17.67 -33.52
C SER A 441 17.49 16.33 -34.26
N THR A 442 18.06 15.27 -33.72
CA THR A 442 18.01 13.93 -34.32
C THR A 442 16.62 13.32 -34.17
N LEU A 443 16.13 12.68 -35.22
CA LEU A 443 14.90 11.89 -35.18
C LEU A 443 15.25 10.47 -34.72
N PHE A 444 14.88 10.12 -33.50
CA PHE A 444 15.18 8.78 -32.94
C PHE A 444 14.13 7.74 -33.32
N TYR A 445 12.92 8.14 -33.64
CA TYR A 445 11.84 7.25 -34.04
C TYR A 445 11.19 7.74 -35.32
N GLN A 446 10.93 6.84 -36.24
CA GLN A 446 10.17 7.06 -37.46
C GLN A 446 8.82 6.35 -37.35
N LYS A 447 7.74 7.01 -37.77
CA LYS A 447 6.41 6.42 -37.77
C LYS A 447 6.22 5.58 -39.03
N TYR A 448 5.64 4.40 -38.85
CA TYR A 448 5.15 3.60 -39.95
C TYR A 448 3.77 4.08 -40.39
N ASP A 449 3.53 4.09 -41.68
CA ASP A 449 2.18 4.16 -42.23
C ASP A 449 1.55 2.78 -42.07
N ILE A 450 0.47 2.68 -41.31
CA ILE A 450 -0.22 1.42 -41.03
C ILE A 450 -1.52 1.34 -41.79
N GLU A 451 -1.80 0.19 -42.38
CA GLU A 451 -3.07 -0.12 -43.00
C GLU A 451 -3.92 -0.99 -42.05
N LEU A 452 -5.21 -0.64 -41.91
CA LEU A 452 -6.14 -1.47 -41.14
C LEU A 452 -6.48 -2.70 -41.98
N ALA A 453 -5.96 -3.84 -41.59
CA ALA A 453 -6.12 -5.10 -42.32
C ALA A 453 -7.54 -5.68 -42.21
N ASN A 454 -8.29 -5.32 -41.15
CA ASN A 454 -9.68 -5.75 -40.96
C ASN A 454 -10.55 -4.57 -40.51
N PRO A 455 -11.21 -3.84 -41.46
CA PRO A 455 -12.01 -2.66 -41.14
C PRO A 455 -13.34 -2.95 -40.42
N ALA A 456 -13.72 -4.21 -40.23
CA ALA A 456 -14.96 -4.59 -39.55
C ALA A 456 -14.94 -4.37 -38.02
N GLY A 457 -13.80 -3.99 -37.47
CA GLY A 457 -13.62 -3.70 -36.06
C GLY A 457 -13.61 -2.20 -35.73
N SER A 458 -14.63 -1.44 -36.11
CA SER A 458 -14.86 -0.17 -35.42
C SER A 458 -15.13 -0.47 -33.95
N LEU A 459 -14.39 0.18 -33.06
CA LEU A 459 -14.72 0.15 -31.61
C LEU A 459 -16.22 0.32 -31.47
N PRO A 460 -16.96 -0.65 -30.90
CA PRO A 460 -18.37 -0.45 -30.62
C PRO A 460 -18.48 0.75 -29.68
N ALA A 461 -19.31 1.74 -30.06
CA ALA A 461 -19.62 2.87 -29.20
C ALA A 461 -20.33 2.43 -27.90
N ASP A 462 -20.88 1.22 -27.91
CA ASP A 462 -21.54 0.56 -26.79
C ASP A 462 -20.93 -0.84 -26.63
N LEU A 463 -19.99 -0.98 -25.71
CA LEU A 463 -19.40 -2.26 -25.28
C LEU A 463 -20.43 -3.08 -24.47
N GLU A 464 -21.60 -3.34 -25.03
CA GLU A 464 -22.54 -4.33 -24.52
C GLU A 464 -22.26 -5.69 -25.15
N TYR A 465 -21.56 -6.54 -24.42
CA TYR A 465 -21.59 -8.00 -24.53
C TYR A 465 -21.05 -8.72 -25.79
N ASP A 466 -19.88 -8.34 -26.32
CA ASP A 466 -19.12 -9.33 -27.09
C ASP A 466 -17.74 -9.56 -26.44
N PRO A 467 -17.39 -10.79 -26.04
CA PRO A 467 -16.24 -11.06 -25.19
C PRO A 467 -14.87 -10.80 -25.81
N VAL A 468 -14.76 -10.64 -27.08
CA VAL A 468 -13.47 -10.36 -27.76
C VAL A 468 -13.70 -9.49 -29.00
N SER A 469 -13.30 -8.22 -28.94
CA SER A 469 -13.12 -7.41 -30.14
C SER A 469 -11.66 -7.50 -30.59
N SER A 470 -11.41 -7.93 -31.82
CA SER A 470 -10.06 -7.97 -32.37
C SER A 470 -9.98 -7.19 -33.68
N TRP A 471 -8.86 -6.52 -33.90
CA TRP A 471 -8.53 -5.88 -35.17
C TRP A 471 -7.05 -6.06 -35.47
N SER A 472 -6.70 -5.99 -36.74
CA SER A 472 -5.33 -6.19 -37.20
C SER A 472 -4.87 -4.99 -38.02
N TYR A 473 -3.63 -4.61 -37.81
CA TYR A 473 -2.90 -3.64 -38.63
C TYR A 473 -1.79 -4.35 -39.37
N SER A 474 -1.43 -3.87 -40.55
CA SER A 474 -0.27 -4.35 -41.29
C SER A 474 0.64 -3.21 -41.69
N PHE A 475 1.93 -3.49 -41.77
CA PHE A 475 2.94 -2.59 -42.30
C PHE A 475 4.07 -3.42 -42.96
N ILE A 476 4.88 -2.74 -43.75
CA ILE A 476 6.09 -3.32 -44.32
C ILE A 476 7.29 -2.80 -43.57
N ALA A 477 8.13 -3.65 -42.99
CA ALA A 477 9.32 -3.25 -42.28
C ALA A 477 10.32 -2.61 -43.28
N GLU A 478 10.78 -1.40 -42.96
CA GLU A 478 11.68 -0.64 -43.83
C GLU A 478 13.16 -1.03 -43.62
N ASN A 479 13.50 -1.46 -42.44
CA ASN A 479 14.85 -1.83 -42.02
C ASN A 479 14.79 -2.91 -40.94
N THR A 480 15.92 -3.24 -40.30
CA THR A 480 16.03 -4.23 -39.22
C THR A 480 15.99 -3.59 -37.82
N ASP A 481 15.66 -2.31 -37.70
CA ASP A 481 15.57 -1.64 -36.41
C ASP A 481 14.36 -2.16 -35.60
N PRO A 482 14.40 -2.07 -34.26
CA PRO A 482 13.30 -2.52 -33.43
C PRO A 482 12.04 -1.65 -33.63
N VAL A 483 10.92 -2.32 -33.77
CA VAL A 483 9.62 -1.68 -33.95
C VAL A 483 8.91 -1.61 -32.60
N TYR A 484 8.39 -0.44 -32.28
CA TYR A 484 7.65 -0.20 -31.03
C TYR A 484 6.21 0.21 -31.31
N MET A 485 5.34 -0.16 -30.40
CA MET A 485 3.93 0.21 -30.41
C MET A 485 3.55 0.91 -29.11
N TYR A 486 2.75 1.95 -29.18
CA TYR A 486 2.06 2.55 -28.04
C TYR A 486 0.60 2.75 -28.39
N MET A 487 -0.30 2.23 -27.54
CA MET A 487 -1.73 2.29 -27.78
C MET A 487 -2.43 2.84 -26.53
N PRO A 488 -3.01 4.05 -26.58
CA PRO A 488 -3.75 4.62 -25.45
C PRO A 488 -5.07 3.85 -25.27
N LEU A 489 -5.12 2.90 -24.34
CA LEU A 489 -6.32 2.19 -23.91
C LEU A 489 -6.99 2.89 -22.74
N THR A 490 -8.28 2.69 -22.59
CA THR A 490 -8.98 3.08 -21.37
C THR A 490 -8.63 2.12 -20.23
N PRO A 491 -8.58 2.56 -18.96
CA PRO A 491 -8.13 1.74 -17.84
C PRO A 491 -9.04 0.54 -17.50
N PHE A 492 -10.14 0.32 -18.25
CA PHE A 492 -11.11 -0.75 -17.99
C PHE A 492 -10.98 -1.95 -18.92
N VAL A 493 -10.01 -1.96 -19.81
CA VAL A 493 -9.86 -2.96 -20.86
C VAL A 493 -8.49 -3.62 -20.73
N SER A 494 -8.44 -4.94 -20.85
CA SER A 494 -7.21 -5.70 -21.08
C SER A 494 -7.02 -5.93 -22.57
N ALA A 495 -5.79 -6.03 -23.03
CA ALA A 495 -5.47 -6.31 -24.43
C ALA A 495 -4.30 -7.27 -24.56
N ASP A 496 -4.43 -8.27 -25.43
CA ASP A 496 -3.34 -9.11 -25.89
C ASP A 496 -2.91 -8.67 -27.29
N ILE A 497 -1.60 -8.52 -27.48
CA ILE A 497 -0.98 -8.07 -28.72
C ILE A 497 -0.23 -9.24 -29.34
N TYR A 498 -0.63 -9.58 -30.55
CA TYR A 498 0.02 -10.63 -31.35
C TYR A 498 0.76 -9.99 -32.52
N VAL A 499 1.94 -10.51 -32.82
CA VAL A 499 2.73 -10.14 -34.00
C VAL A 499 2.91 -11.40 -34.85
N ASN A 500 2.41 -11.41 -36.08
CA ASN A 500 2.42 -12.57 -36.94
C ASN A 500 1.93 -13.82 -36.22
N ASP A 501 0.80 -13.72 -35.52
CA ASP A 501 0.14 -14.76 -34.72
C ASP A 501 0.89 -15.20 -33.44
N ALA A 502 2.06 -14.63 -33.11
CA ALA A 502 2.76 -14.88 -31.87
C ALA A 502 2.45 -13.80 -30.82
N LEU A 503 2.17 -14.19 -29.57
CA LEU A 503 1.92 -13.24 -28.48
C LEU A 503 3.19 -12.41 -28.20
N ALA A 504 3.11 -11.11 -28.43
CA ALA A 504 4.20 -10.16 -28.17
C ALA A 504 4.09 -9.50 -26.79
N GLY A 505 2.88 -9.33 -26.27
CA GLY A 505 2.66 -8.73 -24.95
C GLY A 505 1.21 -8.62 -24.57
N SER A 506 0.96 -8.31 -23.29
CA SER A 506 -0.39 -8.17 -22.75
C SER A 506 -0.49 -6.94 -21.86
N PHE A 507 -1.56 -6.19 -22.02
CA PHE A 507 -1.94 -5.10 -21.14
C PHE A 507 -3.06 -5.56 -20.23
N GLU A 508 -2.82 -5.61 -18.93
CA GLU A 508 -3.81 -6.04 -17.95
C GLU A 508 -4.62 -4.85 -17.40
N TYR A 509 -5.89 -5.11 -17.08
CA TYR A 509 -6.76 -4.18 -16.38
C TYR A 509 -6.10 -3.56 -15.13
N GLY A 510 -6.23 -2.23 -14.99
CA GLY A 510 -5.68 -1.48 -13.86
C GLY A 510 -4.16 -1.31 -13.87
N LYS A 511 -3.46 -1.86 -14.87
CA LYS A 511 -2.06 -1.54 -15.16
C LYS A 511 -2.02 -0.50 -16.27
N SER A 512 -1.05 0.41 -16.19
CA SER A 512 -0.92 1.41 -17.24
C SER A 512 -0.40 0.81 -18.53
N ILE A 513 -0.71 1.48 -19.61
CA ILE A 513 -0.20 1.21 -20.95
C ILE A 513 1.26 1.64 -21.00
N TYR A 514 2.06 0.90 -21.73
CA TYR A 514 3.47 1.15 -21.90
C TYR A 514 3.91 0.94 -23.36
N ASN A 515 5.11 1.41 -23.73
CA ASN A 515 5.70 1.11 -25.03
C ASN A 515 5.99 -0.38 -25.12
N LEU A 516 5.44 -1.05 -26.14
CA LEU A 516 5.67 -2.45 -26.39
C LEU A 516 6.66 -2.59 -27.55
N CYS A 517 7.76 -3.31 -27.36
CA CYS A 517 8.64 -3.72 -28.45
C CYS A 517 8.00 -4.89 -29.18
N LEU A 518 7.71 -4.72 -30.45
CA LEU A 518 7.13 -5.76 -31.33
C LEU A 518 8.20 -6.71 -31.88
N GLY A 519 9.47 -6.31 -31.81
CA GLY A 519 10.62 -7.07 -32.33
C GLY A 519 11.35 -6.36 -33.45
N CYS A 520 12.33 -7.09 -34.04
CA CYS A 520 13.07 -6.67 -35.22
C CYS A 520 12.65 -7.55 -36.41
N PHE A 521 12.45 -6.95 -37.60
CA PHE A 521 11.99 -7.63 -38.80
C PHE A 521 12.97 -7.41 -39.93
N HIS A 522 12.90 -8.23 -40.99
CA HIS A 522 13.71 -8.00 -42.18
C HIS A 522 13.14 -6.86 -43.04
N ALA A 523 14.03 -6.07 -43.65
CA ALA A 523 13.58 -5.04 -44.58
C ALA A 523 12.74 -5.68 -45.72
N GLY A 524 11.53 -5.14 -45.96
CA GLY A 524 10.56 -5.66 -46.90
C GLY A 524 9.63 -6.75 -46.34
N GLU A 525 9.78 -7.14 -45.07
CA GLU A 525 8.90 -8.11 -44.41
C GLU A 525 7.52 -7.48 -44.12
N ALA A 526 6.47 -8.22 -44.46
CA ALA A 526 5.10 -7.85 -44.13
C ALA A 526 4.80 -8.31 -42.68
N VAL A 527 4.47 -7.37 -41.81
CA VAL A 527 4.20 -7.61 -40.40
C VAL A 527 2.74 -7.34 -40.12
N THR A 528 2.05 -8.25 -39.47
CA THR A 528 0.67 -8.11 -39.02
C THR A 528 0.65 -8.05 -37.50
N VAL A 529 0.03 -6.98 -36.96
CA VAL A 529 -0.17 -6.78 -35.52
C VAL A 529 -1.65 -6.93 -35.22
N THR A 530 -2.01 -7.93 -34.44
CA THR A 530 -3.40 -8.16 -34.01
C THR A 530 -3.59 -7.77 -32.56
N VAL A 531 -4.58 -6.94 -32.30
CA VAL A 531 -4.96 -6.49 -30.96
C VAL A 531 -6.26 -7.18 -30.57
N CYS A 532 -6.25 -7.94 -29.51
CA CYS A 532 -7.42 -8.61 -28.94
C CYS A 532 -7.80 -7.96 -27.63
N LEU A 533 -8.97 -7.31 -27.56
CA LEU A 533 -9.48 -6.69 -26.32
C LEU A 533 -10.34 -7.67 -25.53
N SER A 534 -10.23 -7.61 -24.21
CA SER A 534 -11.11 -8.30 -23.29
C SER A 534 -11.56 -7.36 -22.18
N LEU A 535 -12.84 -7.45 -21.78
CA LEU A 535 -13.32 -6.78 -20.57
C LEU A 535 -12.82 -7.55 -19.35
N SER A 536 -12.33 -6.83 -18.34
CA SER A 536 -11.93 -7.45 -17.10
C SER A 536 -13.14 -8.01 -16.34
N ASP A 537 -12.93 -9.11 -15.59
CA ASP A 537 -13.96 -9.70 -14.72
C ASP A 537 -14.47 -8.72 -13.63
N SER A 538 -13.74 -7.65 -13.35
CA SER A 538 -14.16 -6.59 -12.42
C SER A 538 -15.10 -5.55 -13.07
N ALA A 539 -15.25 -5.55 -14.38
CA ALA A 539 -16.25 -4.76 -15.09
C ALA A 539 -17.58 -5.53 -15.30
N ARG A 540 -17.53 -6.83 -15.01
CA ARG A 540 -18.72 -7.68 -14.88
C ARG A 540 -19.21 -7.64 -13.43
#